data_26508be8593f249d5add258136dd5359
#
_entry.id   26508be8593f249d5add258136dd5359
#
_cell.length_a   1.000
_cell.length_b   1.000
_cell.length_c   1.000
_cell.angle_alpha   90.00
_cell.angle_beta   90.00
_cell.angle_gamma   90.00
#
_symmetry.space_group_name_H-M   'P 1'
#
loop_
_entity.id
_entity.type
_entity.pdbx_description
1 polymer ?
#
loop_
_entity_poly.entity_id
_entity_poly.type
_entity_poly.pdbx_seq_one_letter_code
_entity_poly.pdbx_strand_id
1 'polypeptide(L)'
;MAFIVGALPLGQSLANSNGYLFRGTRNHQSYTLRFPPMIDVLIVDDHPVMRELLRQVLELYTDVMVIAEAENGEDAITQAMQFQPAVAIVDIHLPTMNGIEACKIIKLRSPSTAIIGLTAGEPDYNDIAMISAGATTVINKADVLYRLYPAIIDAVKKVKTAI
;
A
#
# COMPACT_ATOMS: atom_id res chain seq x y z
N MET A 1 -18.98 14.51 8.97
CA MET A 1 -19.74 13.99 10.14
C MET A 1 -18.76 13.96 11.31
N ALA A 2 -18.96 14.81 12.29
CA ALA A 2 -17.99 15.02 13.36
C ALA A 2 -18.05 13.83 14.35
N PHE A 3 -16.92 13.17 14.56
CA PHE A 3 -16.77 12.14 15.57
C PHE A 3 -16.51 12.82 16.92
N ILE A 4 -17.41 12.65 17.87
CA ILE A 4 -17.20 13.07 19.24
C ILE A 4 -16.23 12.06 19.87
N VAL A 5 -15.00 12.47 20.05
CA VAL A 5 -14.02 11.74 20.87
C VAL A 5 -14.36 12.02 22.35
N GLY A 6 -15.16 11.16 22.94
CA GLY A 6 -15.36 11.16 24.40
C GLY A 6 -14.06 10.71 25.08
N ALA A 7 -13.65 11.43 26.12
CA ALA A 7 -12.44 11.15 26.88
C ALA A 7 -12.43 9.69 27.38
N LEU A 8 -11.41 8.91 27.00
CA LEU A 8 -11.13 7.58 27.55
C LEU A 8 -10.52 7.71 28.95
N PRO A 9 -10.89 6.89 29.90
CA PRO A 9 -10.18 6.81 31.17
C PRO A 9 -8.76 6.26 30.90
N LEU A 10 -7.76 6.90 31.52
CA LEU A 10 -6.36 6.55 31.48
C LEU A 10 -6.16 5.06 31.81
N GLY A 11 -5.67 4.27 30.85
CA GLY A 11 -5.10 2.97 31.18
C GLY A 11 -5.40 1.76 30.30
N GLN A 12 -6.11 1.84 29.18
CA GLN A 12 -6.28 0.66 28.32
C GLN A 12 -6.21 1.02 26.83
N SER A 13 -4.98 1.08 26.31
CA SER A 13 -4.70 1.00 24.89
C SER A 13 -4.40 -0.47 24.55
N LEU A 14 -5.28 -1.15 23.87
CA LEU A 14 -5.01 -2.44 23.26
C LEU A 14 -4.83 -2.22 21.75
N ALA A 15 -3.59 -1.93 21.35
CA ALA A 15 -3.18 -2.04 19.97
C ALA A 15 -2.80 -3.50 19.69
N ASN A 16 -3.50 -4.17 18.78
CA ASN A 16 -3.01 -5.39 18.20
C ASN A 16 -2.73 -5.18 16.71
N SER A 17 -1.91 -6.04 16.13
CA SER A 17 -1.40 -5.98 14.75
C SER A 17 -2.47 -6.00 13.64
N ASN A 18 -3.75 -5.93 13.96
CA ASN A 18 -4.88 -6.07 13.01
C ASN A 18 -5.96 -4.98 13.14
N GLY A 19 -5.62 -3.79 13.58
CA GLY A 19 -6.55 -2.68 13.69
C GLY A 19 -6.82 -2.27 15.14
N TYR A 20 -7.06 -0.99 15.35
CA TYR A 20 -7.33 -0.44 16.67
C TYR A 20 -8.69 -0.91 17.19
N LEU A 21 -8.66 -1.58 18.35
CA LEU A 21 -9.87 -1.99 19.06
C LEU A 21 -10.13 -1.00 20.20
N PHE A 22 -11.13 -0.15 20.07
CA PHE A 22 -11.58 0.67 21.19
C PHE A 22 -12.72 -0.05 21.89
N ARG A 23 -12.53 -0.32 23.19
CA ARG A 23 -13.56 -0.87 24.04
C ARG A 23 -14.12 0.26 24.92
N GLY A 24 -15.37 0.59 24.73
CA GLY A 24 -16.08 1.58 25.54
C GLY A 24 -17.26 0.94 26.26
N THR A 25 -17.66 1.54 27.39
CA THR A 25 -18.89 1.16 28.09
C THR A 25 -19.82 2.35 28.13
N ARG A 26 -21.06 2.18 27.71
CA ARG A 26 -22.16 3.12 27.95
C ARG A 26 -23.36 2.32 28.45
N ASN A 27 -23.93 2.72 29.59
CA ASN A 27 -25.09 2.03 30.21
C ASN A 27 -24.85 0.52 30.43
N HIS A 28 -23.67 0.12 30.94
CA HIS A 28 -23.28 -1.28 31.17
C HIS A 28 -23.24 -2.20 29.96
N GLN A 29 -23.39 -1.67 28.75
CA GLN A 29 -23.16 -2.42 27.50
C GLN A 29 -21.77 -2.14 26.99
N SER A 30 -21.00 -3.21 26.76
CA SER A 30 -19.69 -3.14 26.09
C SER A 30 -19.90 -3.07 24.58
N TYR A 31 -19.28 -2.11 23.91
CA TYR A 31 -19.23 -2.06 22.45
C TYR A 31 -17.78 -2.10 22.01
N THR A 32 -17.56 -2.79 20.91
CA THR A 32 -16.27 -2.88 20.25
C THR A 32 -16.36 -2.18 18.90
N LEU A 33 -15.60 -1.10 18.74
CA LEU A 33 -15.45 -0.47 17.43
C LEU A 33 -14.33 -1.19 16.67
N ARG A 34 -14.69 -1.82 15.58
CA ARG A 34 -13.74 -2.44 14.66
C ARG A 34 -13.53 -1.49 13.48
N PHE A 35 -12.36 -0.89 13.42
CA PHE A 35 -11.95 -0.17 12.20
C PHE A 35 -11.46 -1.21 11.18
N PRO A 36 -11.75 -1.02 9.89
CA PRO A 36 -11.14 -1.84 8.87
C PRO A 36 -9.61 -1.73 9.00
N PRO A 37 -8.87 -2.81 8.80
CA PRO A 37 -7.42 -2.75 8.81
C PRO A 37 -6.96 -1.76 7.73
N MET A 38 -6.11 -0.81 8.12
CA MET A 38 -5.47 0.11 7.18
C MET A 38 -4.57 -0.68 6.22
N ILE A 39 -4.60 -0.31 4.96
CA ILE A 39 -3.71 -0.85 3.93
C ILE A 39 -2.49 0.07 3.85
N ASP A 40 -1.37 -0.41 4.35
CA ASP A 40 -0.11 0.31 4.33
C ASP A 40 0.50 0.26 2.92
N VAL A 41 0.82 1.41 2.35
CA VAL A 41 1.29 1.55 0.98
C VAL A 41 2.68 2.21 0.94
N LEU A 42 3.59 1.63 0.16
CA LEU A 42 4.85 2.21 -0.27
C LEU A 42 4.67 2.73 -1.71
N ILE A 43 5.03 3.99 -1.96
CA ILE A 43 5.07 4.59 -3.31
C ILE A 43 6.51 4.65 -3.78
N VAL A 44 6.77 4.18 -5.02
CA VAL A 44 8.10 4.19 -5.64
C VAL A 44 8.01 4.77 -7.04
N ASP A 45 8.51 5.98 -7.21
CA ASP A 45 8.57 6.69 -8.50
C ASP A 45 9.66 7.78 -8.40
N ASP A 46 10.51 7.96 -9.40
CA ASP A 46 11.57 8.97 -9.38
C ASP A 46 11.06 10.40 -9.61
N HIS A 47 9.83 10.54 -10.12
CA HIS A 47 9.21 11.84 -10.37
C HIS A 47 8.43 12.33 -9.14
N PRO A 48 8.87 13.40 -8.46
CA PRO A 48 8.20 13.87 -7.24
C PRO A 48 6.74 14.30 -7.48
N VAL A 49 6.42 14.82 -8.67
CA VAL A 49 5.06 15.20 -9.04
C VAL A 49 4.14 13.96 -9.13
N MET A 50 4.67 12.84 -9.61
CA MET A 50 3.91 11.59 -9.69
C MET A 50 3.68 10.99 -8.29
N ARG A 51 4.69 11.00 -7.42
CA ARG A 51 4.51 10.57 -6.02
C ARG A 51 3.45 11.39 -5.31
N GLU A 52 3.48 12.72 -5.48
CA GLU A 52 2.46 13.61 -4.91
C GLU A 52 1.05 13.32 -5.45
N LEU A 53 0.90 13.09 -6.77
CA LEU A 53 -0.37 12.71 -7.37
C LEU A 53 -0.90 11.39 -6.78
N LEU A 54 -0.04 10.37 -6.69
CA LEU A 54 -0.41 9.06 -6.12
C LEU A 54 -0.86 9.21 -4.66
N ARG A 55 -0.15 10.02 -3.86
CA ARG A 55 -0.53 10.29 -2.47
C ARG A 55 -1.90 10.94 -2.39
N GLN A 56 -2.15 12.01 -3.17
CA GLN A 56 -3.45 12.70 -3.20
C GLN A 56 -4.59 11.76 -3.62
N VAL A 57 -4.35 10.88 -4.60
CA VAL A 57 -5.34 9.88 -5.01
C VAL A 57 -5.66 8.92 -3.87
N LEU A 58 -4.65 8.46 -3.14
CA LEU A 58 -4.82 7.51 -2.03
C LEU A 58 -5.45 8.15 -0.79
N GLU A 59 -5.21 9.43 -0.53
CA GLU A 59 -5.85 10.19 0.57
C GLU A 59 -7.37 10.33 0.42
N LEU A 60 -7.93 10.07 -0.77
CA LEU A 60 -9.38 10.00 -0.95
C LEU A 60 -10.02 8.79 -0.26
N TYR A 61 -9.24 7.81 0.16
CA TYR A 61 -9.70 6.55 0.75
C TYR A 61 -9.26 6.43 2.20
N THR A 62 -10.23 6.17 3.09
CA THR A 62 -10.01 6.18 4.55
C THR A 62 -9.39 4.88 5.09
N ASP A 63 -9.24 3.87 4.26
CA ASP A 63 -8.68 2.55 4.58
C ASP A 63 -7.29 2.30 3.98
N VAL A 64 -6.68 3.33 3.37
CA VAL A 64 -5.34 3.28 2.78
C VAL A 64 -4.46 4.35 3.43
N MET A 65 -3.21 4.01 3.71
CA MET A 65 -2.22 4.93 4.26
C MET A 65 -0.88 4.79 3.55
N VAL A 66 -0.34 5.86 3.01
CA VAL A 66 1.02 5.92 2.50
C VAL A 66 1.98 6.01 3.70
N ILE A 67 2.78 4.96 3.91
CA ILE A 67 3.69 4.84 5.07
C ILE A 67 5.15 5.13 4.69
N ALA A 68 5.48 5.05 3.41
CA ALA A 68 6.82 5.32 2.91
C ALA A 68 6.80 5.72 1.42
N GLU A 69 7.84 6.41 1.01
CA GLU A 69 8.11 6.78 -0.38
C GLU A 69 9.56 6.49 -0.72
N ALA A 70 9.82 6.12 -1.97
CA ALA A 70 11.16 5.92 -2.51
C ALA A 70 11.25 6.50 -3.93
N GLU A 71 12.44 6.91 -4.35
CA GLU A 71 12.69 7.51 -5.66
C GLU A 71 13.62 6.68 -6.56
N ASN A 72 14.04 5.52 -6.07
CA ASN A 72 14.85 4.55 -6.80
C ASN A 72 14.62 3.12 -6.29
N GLY A 73 15.15 2.12 -7.00
CA GLY A 73 14.93 0.72 -6.69
C GLY A 73 15.60 0.27 -5.38
N GLU A 74 16.79 0.78 -5.06
CA GLU A 74 17.54 0.44 -3.85
C GLU A 74 16.81 0.92 -2.59
N ASP A 75 16.32 2.16 -2.61
CA ASP A 75 15.51 2.71 -1.52
C ASP A 75 14.19 1.97 -1.39
N ALA A 76 13.55 1.62 -2.51
CA ALA A 76 12.32 0.83 -2.50
C ALA A 76 12.49 -0.50 -1.76
N ILE A 77 13.58 -1.24 -2.02
CA ILE A 77 13.90 -2.49 -1.33
C ILE A 77 14.11 -2.23 0.16
N THR A 78 14.87 -1.20 0.51
CA THR A 78 15.16 -0.84 1.91
C THR A 78 13.87 -0.51 2.66
N GLN A 79 13.01 0.33 2.09
CA GLN A 79 11.73 0.73 2.67
C GLN A 79 10.77 -0.47 2.79
N ALA A 80 10.69 -1.32 1.76
CA ALA A 80 9.85 -2.50 1.80
C ALA A 80 10.27 -3.48 2.91
N MET A 81 11.57 -3.66 3.12
CA MET A 81 12.09 -4.52 4.19
C MET A 81 11.85 -3.92 5.58
N GLN A 82 11.99 -2.61 5.72
CA GLN A 82 11.84 -1.91 7.00
C GLN A 82 10.38 -1.84 7.45
N PHE A 83 9.47 -1.49 6.55
CA PHE A 83 8.08 -1.19 6.89
C PHE A 83 7.11 -2.32 6.57
N GLN A 84 7.52 -3.33 5.78
CA GLN A 84 6.67 -4.47 5.41
C GLN A 84 5.28 -4.03 4.89
N PRO A 85 5.17 -3.10 3.92
CA PRO A 85 3.90 -2.57 3.47
C PRO A 85 3.00 -3.68 2.92
N ALA A 86 1.69 -3.52 3.02
CA ALA A 86 0.74 -4.43 2.40
C ALA A 86 0.82 -4.37 0.86
N VAL A 87 1.08 -3.15 0.33
CA VAL A 87 1.21 -2.91 -1.12
C VAL A 87 2.40 -1.99 -1.40
N ALA A 88 3.18 -2.31 -2.44
CA ALA A 88 4.16 -1.41 -3.04
C ALA A 88 3.70 -1.05 -4.46
N ILE A 89 3.59 0.25 -4.74
CA ILE A 89 3.29 0.80 -6.06
C ILE A 89 4.64 1.21 -6.65
N VAL A 90 5.06 0.57 -7.75
CA VAL A 90 6.45 0.67 -8.25
C VAL A 90 6.45 1.07 -9.72
N ASP A 91 7.06 2.23 -10.01
CA ASP A 91 7.37 2.60 -11.39
C ASP A 91 8.31 1.58 -12.03
N ILE A 92 8.00 1.14 -13.25
CA ILE A 92 8.86 0.25 -14.02
C ILE A 92 10.17 0.95 -14.40
N HIS A 93 10.11 2.23 -14.74
CA HIS A 93 11.25 2.99 -15.29
C HIS A 93 11.97 3.83 -14.22
N LEU A 94 12.53 3.18 -13.22
CA LEU A 94 13.35 3.84 -12.20
C LEU A 94 14.80 4.02 -12.66
N PRO A 95 15.51 5.04 -12.16
CA PRO A 95 16.93 5.20 -12.39
C PRO A 95 17.75 4.12 -11.68
N THR A 96 18.94 3.83 -12.15
CA THR A 96 19.95 2.87 -11.63
C THR A 96 19.45 1.43 -11.61
N MET A 97 18.59 1.06 -10.69
CA MET A 97 17.90 -0.22 -10.63
C MET A 97 16.46 -0.04 -11.12
N ASN A 98 16.09 -0.72 -12.21
CA ASN A 98 14.71 -0.63 -12.73
C ASN A 98 13.68 -1.28 -11.79
N GLY A 99 12.40 -0.89 -11.95
CA GLY A 99 11.32 -1.37 -11.09
C GLY A 99 11.09 -2.87 -11.18
N ILE A 100 11.41 -3.53 -12.30
CA ILE A 100 11.27 -4.98 -12.49
C ILE A 100 12.27 -5.72 -11.59
N GLU A 101 13.52 -5.21 -11.52
CA GLU A 101 14.55 -5.79 -10.66
C GLU A 101 14.23 -5.57 -9.18
N ALA A 102 13.82 -4.35 -8.82
CA ALA A 102 13.35 -4.05 -7.48
C ALA A 102 12.17 -4.95 -7.08
N CYS A 103 11.19 -5.17 -7.97
CA CYS A 103 10.07 -6.07 -7.76
C CYS A 103 10.52 -7.49 -7.40
N LYS A 104 11.45 -8.08 -8.16
CA LYS A 104 12.00 -9.43 -7.88
C LYS A 104 12.58 -9.53 -6.46
N ILE A 105 13.38 -8.52 -6.07
CA ILE A 105 14.06 -8.52 -4.78
C ILE A 105 13.04 -8.30 -3.63
N ILE A 106 12.09 -7.39 -3.81
CA ILE A 106 11.02 -7.15 -2.82
C ILE A 106 10.21 -8.43 -2.63
N LYS A 107 9.79 -9.11 -3.70
CA LYS A 107 9.03 -10.36 -3.61
C LYS A 107 9.80 -11.48 -2.90
N LEU A 108 11.10 -11.52 -3.08
CA LEU A 108 11.95 -12.51 -2.39
C LEU A 108 12.07 -12.22 -0.89
N ARG A 109 12.18 -10.94 -0.51
CA ARG A 109 12.49 -10.52 0.86
C ARG A 109 11.28 -10.11 1.69
N SER A 110 10.21 -9.69 1.03
CA SER A 110 8.92 -9.33 1.61
C SER A 110 7.78 -9.97 0.82
N PRO A 111 7.63 -11.31 0.85
CA PRO A 111 6.67 -12.04 0.01
C PRO A 111 5.20 -11.68 0.26
N SER A 112 4.91 -11.16 1.46
CA SER A 112 3.57 -10.67 1.83
C SER A 112 3.21 -9.31 1.21
N THR A 113 4.19 -8.55 0.72
CA THR A 113 3.95 -7.28 0.01
C THR A 113 3.41 -7.57 -1.39
N ALA A 114 2.20 -7.11 -1.68
CA ALA A 114 1.66 -7.10 -3.05
C ALA A 114 2.35 -5.99 -3.84
N ILE A 115 2.66 -6.23 -5.12
CA ILE A 115 3.31 -5.22 -5.97
C ILE A 115 2.38 -4.85 -7.11
N ILE A 116 2.20 -3.55 -7.32
CA ILE A 116 1.50 -2.96 -8.46
C ILE A 116 2.54 -2.18 -9.26
N GLY A 117 2.80 -2.62 -10.49
CA GLY A 117 3.66 -1.89 -11.42
C GLY A 117 2.95 -0.66 -11.99
N LEU A 118 3.69 0.42 -12.18
CA LEU A 118 3.23 1.57 -12.96
C LEU A 118 4.02 1.66 -14.26
N THR A 119 3.32 1.87 -15.36
CA THR A 119 3.90 2.05 -16.70
C THR A 119 3.39 3.35 -17.33
N ALA A 120 4.12 3.86 -18.33
CA ALA A 120 3.68 4.97 -19.16
C ALA A 120 3.59 4.50 -20.62
N GLY A 121 2.54 4.92 -21.34
CA GLY A 121 2.33 4.55 -22.72
C GLY A 121 1.53 3.26 -22.93
N GLU A 122 1.62 2.69 -24.13
CA GLU A 122 0.93 1.46 -24.48
C GLU A 122 1.59 0.25 -23.80
N PRO A 123 0.80 -0.81 -23.49
CA PRO A 123 1.32 -2.04 -22.92
C PRO A 123 2.46 -2.63 -23.77
N ASP A 124 3.56 -2.97 -23.13
CA ASP A 124 4.76 -3.46 -23.80
C ASP A 124 5.38 -4.70 -23.10
N TYR A 125 6.59 -5.07 -23.54
CA TYR A 125 7.34 -6.18 -22.96
C TYR A 125 7.66 -5.96 -21.46
N ASN A 126 7.82 -4.72 -21.01
CA ASN A 126 8.14 -4.41 -19.62
C ASN A 126 6.97 -4.73 -18.69
N ASP A 127 5.72 -4.57 -19.15
CA ASP A 127 4.53 -4.95 -18.39
C ASP A 127 4.52 -6.47 -18.12
N ILE A 128 4.81 -7.27 -19.15
CA ILE A 128 4.92 -8.73 -19.05
C ILE A 128 6.07 -9.11 -18.11
N ALA A 129 7.21 -8.44 -18.24
CA ALA A 129 8.38 -8.69 -17.39
C ALA A 129 8.10 -8.32 -15.91
N MET A 130 7.36 -7.24 -15.66
CA MET A 130 6.95 -6.81 -14.32
C MET A 130 6.04 -7.85 -13.65
N ILE A 131 5.05 -8.38 -14.38
CA ILE A 131 4.20 -9.49 -13.90
C ILE A 131 5.04 -10.75 -13.64
N SER A 132 5.95 -11.09 -14.54
CA SER A 132 6.85 -12.25 -14.39
C SER A 132 7.81 -12.10 -13.20
N ALA A 133 8.13 -10.87 -12.83
CA ALA A 133 8.92 -10.53 -11.65
C ALA A 133 8.13 -10.69 -10.33
N GLY A 134 6.82 -10.92 -10.40
CA GLY A 134 5.96 -11.14 -9.25
C GLY A 134 5.01 -9.99 -8.92
N ALA A 135 4.87 -9.00 -9.77
CA ALA A 135 3.83 -7.98 -9.61
C ALA A 135 2.44 -8.61 -9.79
N THR A 136 1.50 -8.15 -8.99
CA THR A 136 0.11 -8.62 -9.01
C THR A 136 -0.64 -8.12 -10.24
N THR A 137 -0.31 -6.90 -10.66
CA THR A 137 -0.85 -6.22 -11.85
C THR A 137 0.05 -5.06 -12.27
N VAL A 138 -0.15 -4.57 -13.48
CA VAL A 138 0.45 -3.32 -13.99
C VAL A 138 -0.67 -2.36 -14.35
N ILE A 139 -0.49 -1.06 -14.06
CA ILE A 139 -1.43 0.03 -14.34
C ILE A 139 -0.72 1.12 -15.11
N ASN A 140 -1.37 1.65 -16.13
CA ASN A 140 -0.89 2.84 -16.82
C ASN A 140 -1.01 4.06 -15.90
N LYS A 141 0.03 4.90 -15.84
CA LYS A 141 0.05 6.15 -15.06
C LYS A 141 -1.11 7.09 -15.42
N ALA A 142 -1.61 7.04 -16.67
CA ALA A 142 -2.78 7.80 -17.08
C ALA A 142 -4.10 7.34 -16.41
N ASP A 143 -4.16 6.10 -15.93
CA ASP A 143 -5.36 5.49 -15.38
C ASP A 143 -5.41 5.46 -13.84
N VAL A 144 -4.40 6.00 -13.14
CA VAL A 144 -4.28 5.87 -11.68
C VAL A 144 -5.49 6.40 -10.93
N LEU A 145 -6.13 7.46 -11.40
CA LEU A 145 -7.31 8.05 -10.77
C LEU A 145 -8.49 7.06 -10.61
N TYR A 146 -8.63 6.13 -11.54
CA TYR A 146 -9.76 5.21 -11.60
C TYR A 146 -9.40 3.77 -11.26
N ARG A 147 -8.14 3.36 -11.51
CA ARG A 147 -7.72 1.96 -11.42
C ARG A 147 -6.88 1.63 -10.20
N LEU A 148 -6.23 2.63 -9.58
CA LEU A 148 -5.27 2.37 -8.52
C LEU A 148 -5.92 1.74 -7.29
N TYR A 149 -6.96 2.36 -6.73
CA TYR A 149 -7.62 1.84 -5.53
C TYR A 149 -8.26 0.45 -5.73
N PRO A 150 -9.04 0.19 -6.79
CA PRO A 150 -9.50 -1.17 -7.08
C PRO A 150 -8.38 -2.20 -7.17
N ALA A 151 -7.24 -1.84 -7.79
CA ALA A 151 -6.10 -2.74 -7.90
C ALA A 151 -5.43 -3.02 -6.55
N ILE A 152 -5.35 -2.03 -5.65
CA ILE A 152 -4.86 -2.21 -4.28
C ILE A 152 -5.73 -3.24 -3.54
N ILE A 153 -7.04 -3.06 -3.58
CA ILE A 153 -7.98 -3.98 -2.91
C ILE A 153 -7.84 -5.41 -3.44
N ASP A 154 -7.73 -5.57 -4.75
CA ASP A 154 -7.57 -6.90 -5.37
C ASP A 154 -6.20 -7.52 -5.07
N ALA A 155 -5.14 -6.72 -5.05
CA ALA A 155 -3.80 -7.17 -4.75
C ALA A 155 -3.69 -7.71 -3.30
N VAL A 156 -4.26 -6.99 -2.33
CA VAL A 156 -4.30 -7.42 -0.92
C VAL A 156 -5.09 -8.72 -0.74
N LYS A 157 -6.22 -8.87 -1.45
CA LYS A 157 -7.02 -10.12 -1.40
C LYS A 157 -6.23 -11.32 -1.93
N LYS A 158 -5.54 -11.16 -3.07
CA LYS A 158 -4.75 -12.24 -3.70
C LYS A 158 -3.64 -12.73 -2.79
N VAL A 159 -2.90 -11.83 -2.13
CA VAL A 159 -1.82 -12.21 -1.20
C VAL A 159 -2.39 -12.97 0.00
N LYS A 160 -3.50 -12.51 0.60
CA LYS A 160 -4.14 -13.19 1.73
C LYS A 160 -4.65 -14.60 1.41
N THR A 161 -4.98 -14.87 0.14
CA THR A 161 -5.48 -16.20 -0.30
C THR A 161 -4.33 -17.15 -0.63
N ALA A 162 -3.12 -16.63 -0.87
CA ALA A 162 -1.95 -17.43 -1.26
C ALA A 162 -1.11 -17.93 -0.08
N ILE A 163 -1.44 -17.50 1.14
CA ILE A 163 -0.85 -17.91 2.43
C ILE A 163 -1.78 -18.91 3.11
#